data_79ec10d8b8af44d086cc43e8fda86bcd
#
_entry.id   79ec10d8b8af44d086cc43e8fda86bcd
#
_cell.length_a   1.000
_cell.length_b   1.000
_cell.length_c   1.000
_cell.angle_alpha   90.00
_cell.angle_beta   90.00
_cell.angle_gamma   90.00
#
_symmetry.space_group_name_H-M   'P 1'
#
loop_
_entity.id
_entity.type
_entity.pdbx_description
1 polymer ?
#
loop_
_entity_poly.entity_id
_entity_poly.type
_entity_poly.pdbx_seq_one_letter_code
_entity_poly.pdbx_strand_id
1 'polypeptide(L)'
;MGRKMPLKTRRDNLKEPQVFQSRMTGLYLRNLSANLFGFLTIFALNFFTPLEFFDETRVLLFEEKGWPLFFLIYPLVMLLILLIQSRIQKPISRASRLILTGQERIPGELREKAEKSLINLPLILTLINVATYIVAPLFVILAIHLFLYASLTICFFLFFRSFMIGLISAGLSFFLLEKFSREHLIPLFFPRGRLARLPGTLKISILRRIRLLNLAGTLNPMLLLLVTLLFIAIEAKHSAISASQLAGEIFLFTAVLSVIFIILAMRLNVLVGNSILEPLEEMLNVVEKLKDGHFDQQIRVLSNDEIGILGDVGNDMIRALVDRERIKDTFGKYVTPEIRDQILAGKIPLNGEKTEATLLFSDLRDFTTYVEENDPEEAIQSMRAYFTAMQRAIRFQQGLVLQYVGDEIEAVFGVPLKCEGHPDQAVKAALEMRKALEVLNELRVARGKPPFAHGIGICTGEVLAGNTGSEDRLSYSLIGNTVNLASRMQNLTKSLHCDILISEETVKRLQEPFNLKEQPPQQVKGYSRPITVYQVV
;
A
#
# COMPACT_ATOMS: atom_id res chain seq x y z
N MET A 1 8.74 19.96 -2.75
CA MET A 1 8.44 19.83 -4.20
C MET A 1 7.71 18.52 -4.43
N GLY A 2 6.39 18.59 -4.56
CA GLY A 2 5.53 17.41 -4.73
C GLY A 2 5.54 16.93 -6.18
N ARG A 3 6.15 15.78 -6.44
CA ARG A 3 5.98 15.08 -7.72
C ARG A 3 4.61 14.40 -7.73
N LYS A 4 3.70 14.92 -8.56
CA LYS A 4 2.47 14.24 -8.96
C LYS A 4 2.86 12.98 -9.74
N MET A 5 2.45 11.81 -9.24
CA MET A 5 2.55 10.55 -9.98
C MET A 5 1.64 10.59 -11.22
N PRO A 6 2.11 10.14 -12.38
CA PRO A 6 1.28 10.00 -13.57
C PRO A 6 0.53 8.67 -13.56
N LEU A 7 -0.75 8.69 -13.15
CA LEU A 7 -1.71 7.64 -13.51
C LEU A 7 -2.13 7.81 -14.99
N LYS A 8 -1.22 7.60 -15.91
CA LYS A 8 -1.53 7.47 -17.34
C LYS A 8 -1.75 6.01 -17.69
N THR A 9 -2.98 5.55 -17.61
CA THR A 9 -3.44 4.34 -18.29
C THR A 9 -4.43 4.73 -19.39
N ARG A 10 -4.14 4.37 -20.59
CA ARG A 10 -4.82 4.16 -21.89
C ARG A 10 -6.31 4.57 -22.08
N ARG A 11 -6.87 5.53 -21.31
CA ARG A 11 -8.29 5.97 -21.37
C ARG A 11 -8.49 7.48 -21.53
N ASP A 12 -7.46 8.24 -21.92
CA ASP A 12 -7.52 9.72 -21.98
C ASP A 12 -8.30 10.30 -23.18
N ASN A 13 -9.04 9.47 -23.95
CA ASN A 13 -9.77 9.94 -25.13
C ASN A 13 -11.29 10.03 -24.99
N LEU A 14 -11.87 9.69 -23.82
CA LEU A 14 -13.31 9.85 -23.59
C LEU A 14 -13.54 11.09 -22.70
N LYS A 15 -14.44 11.99 -23.13
CA LYS A 15 -14.88 13.12 -22.31
C LYS A 15 -15.50 12.60 -21.01
N GLU A 16 -15.23 13.23 -19.89
CA GLU A 16 -15.68 12.83 -18.52
C GLU A 16 -17.16 12.41 -18.41
N PRO A 17 -18.13 13.07 -19.07
CA PRO A 17 -19.53 12.62 -19.09
C PRO A 17 -19.74 11.25 -19.71
N GLN A 18 -18.95 10.90 -20.74
CA GLN A 18 -19.06 9.60 -21.42
C GLN A 18 -18.54 8.44 -20.56
N VAL A 19 -17.46 8.68 -19.79
CA VAL A 19 -16.92 7.72 -18.83
C VAL A 19 -17.92 7.44 -17.71
N PHE A 20 -18.56 8.49 -17.20
CA PHE A 20 -19.62 8.36 -16.19
C PHE A 20 -20.80 7.54 -16.71
N GLN A 21 -21.32 7.90 -17.86
CA GLN A 21 -22.48 7.21 -18.46
C GLN A 21 -22.17 5.73 -18.74
N SER A 22 -20.99 5.44 -19.28
CA SER A 22 -20.52 4.07 -19.52
C SER A 22 -20.45 3.25 -18.24
N ARG A 23 -19.99 3.80 -17.12
CA ARG A 23 -19.90 3.09 -15.84
C ARG A 23 -21.28 2.79 -15.24
N MET A 24 -22.21 3.74 -15.29
CA MET A 24 -23.56 3.53 -14.75
C MET A 24 -24.34 2.54 -15.62
N THR A 25 -24.31 2.68 -16.94
CA THR A 25 -24.93 1.75 -17.89
C THR A 25 -24.34 0.35 -17.74
N GLY A 26 -23.04 0.24 -17.44
CA GLY A 26 -22.35 -1.03 -17.22
C GLY A 26 -22.98 -1.87 -16.09
N LEU A 27 -23.44 -1.26 -14.99
CA LEU A 27 -24.13 -1.98 -13.91
C LEU A 27 -25.48 -2.54 -14.37
N TYR A 28 -26.26 -1.73 -15.11
CA TYR A 28 -27.55 -2.20 -15.66
C TYR A 28 -27.36 -3.37 -16.62
N LEU A 29 -26.41 -3.25 -17.55
CA LEU A 29 -26.14 -4.29 -18.54
C LEU A 29 -25.75 -5.62 -17.92
N ARG A 30 -24.96 -5.64 -16.81
CA ARG A 30 -24.55 -6.89 -16.17
C ARG A 30 -25.72 -7.59 -15.48
N ASN A 31 -26.57 -6.85 -14.78
CA ASN A 31 -27.76 -7.42 -14.16
C ASN A 31 -28.74 -7.89 -15.23
N LEU A 32 -28.99 -7.06 -16.26
CA LEU A 32 -29.86 -7.39 -17.36
C LEU A 32 -29.38 -8.63 -18.14
N SER A 33 -28.08 -8.75 -18.42
CA SER A 33 -27.51 -9.90 -19.15
C SER A 33 -27.66 -11.20 -18.37
N ALA A 34 -27.50 -11.19 -17.04
CA ALA A 34 -27.72 -12.37 -16.21
C ALA A 34 -29.18 -12.79 -16.19
N ASN A 35 -30.12 -11.84 -16.06
CA ASN A 35 -31.56 -12.13 -16.08
C ASN A 35 -32.04 -12.55 -17.47
N LEU A 36 -31.50 -11.97 -18.54
CA LEU A 36 -31.78 -12.39 -19.92
C LEU A 36 -31.29 -13.81 -20.19
N PHE A 37 -30.09 -14.17 -19.68
CA PHE A 37 -29.62 -15.55 -19.72
C PHE A 37 -30.59 -16.51 -19.04
N GLY A 38 -31.06 -16.17 -17.82
CA GLY A 38 -32.04 -16.98 -17.11
C GLY A 38 -33.35 -17.15 -17.90
N PHE A 39 -33.89 -16.06 -18.45
CA PHE A 39 -35.09 -16.10 -19.27
C PHE A 39 -34.94 -16.98 -20.53
N LEU A 40 -33.86 -16.75 -21.29
CA LEU A 40 -33.59 -17.54 -22.49
C LEU A 40 -33.42 -19.03 -22.17
N THR A 41 -32.80 -19.34 -21.02
CA THR A 41 -32.67 -20.74 -20.56
C THR A 41 -34.01 -21.36 -20.18
N ILE A 42 -34.89 -20.62 -19.47
CA ILE A 42 -36.27 -21.11 -19.17
C ILE A 42 -37.04 -21.32 -20.46
N PHE A 43 -36.98 -20.36 -21.38
CA PHE A 43 -37.67 -20.46 -22.66
C PHE A 43 -37.16 -21.67 -23.46
N ALA A 44 -35.84 -21.82 -23.61
CA ALA A 44 -35.24 -22.96 -24.32
C ALA A 44 -35.63 -24.31 -23.70
N LEU A 45 -35.58 -24.42 -22.38
CA LEU A 45 -35.97 -25.64 -21.67
C LEU A 45 -37.44 -25.99 -21.87
N ASN A 46 -38.34 -25.01 -21.84
CA ASN A 46 -39.76 -25.26 -22.01
C ASN A 46 -40.16 -25.53 -23.48
N PHE A 47 -39.38 -25.01 -24.42
CA PHE A 47 -39.62 -25.17 -25.83
C PHE A 47 -38.99 -26.43 -26.45
N PHE A 48 -37.77 -26.79 -26.03
CA PHE A 48 -36.98 -27.86 -26.66
C PHE A 48 -36.99 -29.18 -25.87
N THR A 49 -37.72 -29.29 -24.74
CA THR A 49 -37.79 -30.57 -24.04
C THR A 49 -38.64 -31.55 -24.84
N PRO A 50 -38.10 -32.72 -25.26
CA PRO A 50 -38.78 -33.66 -26.16
C PRO A 50 -39.72 -34.58 -25.40
N LEU A 51 -40.94 -34.15 -25.15
CA LEU A 51 -41.98 -34.96 -24.50
C LEU A 51 -43.36 -34.48 -24.88
N GLU A 52 -44.36 -35.42 -25.01
CA GLU A 52 -45.76 -35.11 -25.23
C GLU A 52 -46.32 -34.13 -24.20
N PHE A 53 -45.92 -34.26 -22.95
CA PHE A 53 -46.21 -33.32 -21.88
C PHE A 53 -45.78 -31.88 -22.19
N PHE A 54 -44.62 -31.67 -22.82
CA PHE A 54 -44.17 -30.34 -23.25
C PHE A 54 -44.83 -29.93 -24.56
N ASP A 55 -45.32 -30.88 -25.32
CA ASP A 55 -46.22 -30.59 -26.45
C ASP A 55 -47.54 -30.04 -25.94
N GLU A 56 -48.16 -30.60 -24.88
CA GLU A 56 -49.29 -29.97 -24.20
C GLU A 56 -48.94 -28.58 -23.68
N THR A 57 -47.80 -28.39 -23.07
CA THR A 57 -47.34 -27.06 -22.61
C THR A 57 -47.11 -26.13 -23.80
N ARG A 58 -46.61 -26.62 -24.91
CA ARG A 58 -46.42 -25.89 -26.17
C ARG A 58 -47.74 -25.49 -26.78
N VAL A 59 -48.71 -26.42 -26.86
CA VAL A 59 -50.08 -26.18 -27.29
C VAL A 59 -50.75 -25.13 -26.38
N LEU A 60 -50.68 -25.29 -25.08
CA LEU A 60 -51.19 -24.33 -24.10
C LEU A 60 -50.55 -22.93 -24.25
N LEU A 61 -49.26 -22.85 -24.47
CA LEU A 61 -48.56 -21.58 -24.61
C LEU A 61 -48.77 -20.91 -25.97
N PHE A 62 -48.82 -21.66 -27.07
CA PHE A 62 -48.80 -21.10 -28.43
C PHE A 62 -50.11 -21.24 -29.18
N GLU A 63 -50.84 -22.34 -29.04
CA GLU A 63 -52.09 -22.56 -29.71
C GLU A 63 -53.28 -22.01 -28.93
N GLU A 64 -53.29 -22.16 -27.60
CA GLU A 64 -54.38 -21.65 -26.72
C GLU A 64 -54.15 -20.22 -26.23
N LYS A 65 -53.26 -19.45 -26.91
CA LYS A 65 -52.98 -18.04 -26.61
C LYS A 65 -52.35 -17.78 -25.24
N GLY A 66 -51.67 -18.75 -24.63
CA GLY A 66 -50.88 -18.56 -23.39
C GLY A 66 -49.59 -17.73 -23.60
N TRP A 67 -49.09 -17.62 -24.83
CA TRP A 67 -47.89 -16.87 -25.16
C TRP A 67 -47.93 -15.37 -24.79
N PRO A 68 -49.08 -14.64 -24.87
CA PRO A 68 -49.13 -13.26 -24.44
C PRO A 68 -48.82 -13.10 -22.95
N LEU A 69 -49.26 -14.04 -22.11
CA LEU A 69 -48.94 -14.04 -20.69
C LEU A 69 -47.43 -14.11 -20.45
N PHE A 70 -46.74 -14.97 -21.18
CA PHE A 70 -45.33 -15.17 -21.05
C PHE A 70 -44.52 -13.97 -21.57
N PHE A 71 -44.83 -13.48 -22.76
CA PHE A 71 -44.14 -12.36 -23.40
C PHE A 71 -44.56 -10.99 -22.85
N LEU A 72 -45.68 -10.86 -22.15
CA LEU A 72 -46.10 -9.62 -21.49
C LEU A 72 -45.55 -9.52 -20.06
N ILE A 73 -45.66 -10.60 -19.28
CA ILE A 73 -45.27 -10.61 -17.86
C ILE A 73 -43.74 -10.44 -17.71
N TYR A 74 -42.94 -11.12 -18.53
CA TYR A 74 -41.49 -11.07 -18.40
C TYR A 74 -40.90 -9.68 -18.65
N PRO A 75 -41.21 -8.94 -19.72
CA PRO A 75 -40.74 -7.56 -19.87
C PRO A 75 -41.23 -6.63 -18.77
N LEU A 76 -42.44 -6.81 -18.26
CA LEU A 76 -43.00 -6.04 -17.15
C LEU A 76 -42.16 -6.27 -15.86
N VAL A 77 -41.85 -7.52 -15.57
CA VAL A 77 -41.02 -7.91 -14.44
C VAL A 77 -39.59 -7.37 -14.59
N MET A 78 -39.01 -7.43 -15.79
CA MET A 78 -37.73 -6.85 -16.10
C MET A 78 -37.73 -5.33 -15.91
N LEU A 79 -38.76 -4.65 -16.37
CA LEU A 79 -38.93 -3.21 -16.14
C LEU A 79 -38.99 -2.88 -14.65
N LEU A 80 -39.72 -3.67 -13.86
CA LEU A 80 -39.79 -3.50 -12.41
C LEU A 80 -38.41 -3.66 -11.75
N ILE A 81 -37.62 -4.69 -12.12
CA ILE A 81 -36.25 -4.88 -11.64
C ILE A 81 -35.38 -3.66 -11.99
N LEU A 82 -35.48 -3.16 -13.23
CA LEU A 82 -34.71 -2.00 -13.67
C LEU A 82 -35.10 -0.72 -12.90
N LEU A 83 -36.37 -0.54 -12.60
CA LEU A 83 -36.87 0.59 -11.79
C LEU A 83 -36.36 0.53 -10.35
N ILE A 84 -36.40 -0.65 -9.73
CA ILE A 84 -35.86 -0.87 -8.38
C ILE A 84 -34.33 -0.62 -8.37
N GLN A 85 -33.61 -1.20 -9.34
CA GLN A 85 -32.18 -1.00 -9.51
C GLN A 85 -31.84 0.49 -9.68
N SER A 86 -32.61 1.22 -10.49
CA SER A 86 -32.43 2.67 -10.69
C SER A 86 -32.51 3.45 -9.38
N ARG A 87 -33.48 3.11 -8.51
CA ARG A 87 -33.63 3.77 -7.21
C ARG A 87 -32.43 3.48 -6.29
N ILE A 88 -31.95 2.23 -6.23
CA ILE A 88 -30.80 1.82 -5.41
C ILE A 88 -29.51 2.45 -5.91
N GLN A 89 -29.34 2.60 -7.22
CA GLN A 89 -28.13 3.18 -7.84
C GLN A 89 -28.11 4.72 -7.81
N LYS A 90 -29.22 5.40 -7.51
CA LYS A 90 -29.31 6.86 -7.54
C LYS A 90 -28.25 7.58 -6.66
N PRO A 91 -27.97 7.17 -5.40
CA PRO A 91 -26.91 7.76 -4.61
C PRO A 91 -25.51 7.56 -5.23
N ILE A 92 -25.24 6.35 -5.75
CA ILE A 92 -23.97 6.01 -6.41
C ILE A 92 -23.76 6.90 -7.63
N SER A 93 -24.78 7.02 -8.47
CA SER A 93 -24.76 7.85 -9.68
C SER A 93 -24.51 9.33 -9.37
N ARG A 94 -25.19 9.89 -8.37
CA ARG A 94 -25.01 11.29 -7.95
C ARG A 94 -23.60 11.54 -7.41
N ALA A 95 -23.12 10.70 -6.50
CA ALA A 95 -21.79 10.85 -5.92
C ALA A 95 -20.69 10.63 -6.96
N SER A 96 -20.79 9.62 -7.84
CA SER A 96 -19.83 9.39 -8.93
C SER A 96 -19.70 10.58 -9.87
N ARG A 97 -20.83 11.23 -10.19
CA ARG A 97 -20.79 12.45 -11.03
C ARG A 97 -19.99 13.55 -10.37
N LEU A 98 -20.23 13.80 -9.06
CA LEU A 98 -19.52 14.85 -8.32
C LEU A 98 -18.01 14.55 -8.19
N ILE A 99 -17.65 13.28 -8.00
CA ILE A 99 -16.23 12.85 -7.96
C ILE A 99 -15.53 13.12 -9.29
N LEU A 100 -16.18 12.76 -10.41
CA LEU A 100 -15.61 12.89 -11.75
C LEU A 100 -15.56 14.35 -12.24
N THR A 101 -16.46 15.22 -11.78
CA THR A 101 -16.43 16.66 -12.11
C THR A 101 -15.49 17.48 -11.22
N GLY A 102 -14.68 16.82 -10.37
CA GLY A 102 -13.66 17.50 -9.55
C GLY A 102 -14.21 18.39 -8.45
N GLN A 103 -15.48 18.24 -8.05
CA GLN A 103 -16.01 18.97 -6.91
C GLN A 103 -15.37 18.47 -5.62
N GLU A 104 -14.56 19.32 -4.97
CA GLU A 104 -13.77 18.97 -3.78
C GLU A 104 -14.60 18.57 -2.54
N ARG A 105 -15.87 18.99 -2.46
CA ARG A 105 -16.74 18.71 -1.28
C ARG A 105 -18.03 18.02 -1.70
N ILE A 106 -18.05 16.69 -1.55
CA ILE A 106 -19.29 15.91 -1.60
C ILE A 106 -19.94 16.00 -0.22
N PRO A 107 -21.26 16.27 -0.10
CA PRO A 107 -21.97 16.20 1.17
C PRO A 107 -21.73 14.85 1.85
N GLY A 108 -21.31 14.86 3.13
CA GLY A 108 -20.91 13.64 3.86
C GLY A 108 -22.01 12.58 3.87
N GLU A 109 -23.26 12.99 4.04
CA GLU A 109 -24.42 12.09 4.01
C GLU A 109 -24.63 11.40 2.65
N LEU A 110 -24.44 12.15 1.54
CA LEU A 110 -24.55 11.57 0.20
C LEU A 110 -23.43 10.59 -0.08
N ARG A 111 -22.22 10.90 0.38
CA ARG A 111 -21.04 10.04 0.23
C ARG A 111 -21.25 8.74 0.99
N GLU A 112 -21.63 8.79 2.25
CA GLU A 112 -21.88 7.62 3.08
C GLU A 112 -23.00 6.73 2.51
N LYS A 113 -24.11 7.33 2.07
CA LYS A 113 -25.19 6.59 1.40
C LYS A 113 -24.73 5.93 0.10
N ALA A 114 -23.91 6.61 -0.71
CA ALA A 114 -23.40 6.08 -1.96
C ALA A 114 -22.40 4.94 -1.72
N GLU A 115 -21.49 5.08 -0.76
CA GLU A 115 -20.52 4.05 -0.38
C GLU A 115 -21.21 2.79 0.14
N LYS A 116 -22.19 2.91 1.03
CA LYS A 116 -23.01 1.79 1.52
C LYS A 116 -23.81 1.13 0.41
N SER A 117 -24.45 1.94 -0.44
CA SER A 117 -25.24 1.41 -1.58
C SER A 117 -24.35 0.68 -2.57
N LEU A 118 -23.14 1.17 -2.86
CA LEU A 118 -22.21 0.54 -3.80
C LEU A 118 -21.76 -0.85 -3.32
N ILE A 119 -21.40 -0.96 -2.05
CA ILE A 119 -20.91 -2.22 -1.47
C ILE A 119 -22.04 -3.26 -1.38
N ASN A 120 -23.24 -2.82 -0.99
CA ASN A 120 -24.39 -3.72 -0.80
C ASN A 120 -25.11 -4.07 -2.11
N LEU A 121 -24.87 -3.32 -3.21
CA LEU A 121 -25.58 -3.45 -4.48
C LEU A 121 -25.61 -4.88 -5.04
N PRO A 122 -24.48 -5.60 -5.15
CA PRO A 122 -24.48 -6.95 -5.72
C PRO A 122 -25.40 -7.89 -4.95
N LEU A 123 -25.35 -7.84 -3.62
CA LEU A 123 -26.18 -8.72 -2.77
C LEU A 123 -27.66 -8.35 -2.81
N ILE A 124 -27.99 -7.07 -2.74
CA ILE A 124 -29.38 -6.60 -2.76
C ILE A 124 -30.04 -6.96 -4.09
N LEU A 125 -29.36 -6.74 -5.22
CA LEU A 125 -29.90 -7.11 -6.53
C LEU A 125 -30.03 -8.62 -6.70
N THR A 126 -29.09 -9.39 -6.15
CA THR A 126 -29.20 -10.86 -6.11
C THR A 126 -30.45 -11.32 -5.38
N LEU A 127 -30.75 -10.77 -4.20
CA LEU A 127 -31.96 -11.08 -3.43
C LEU A 127 -33.24 -10.68 -4.16
N ILE A 128 -33.21 -9.53 -4.83
CA ILE A 128 -34.34 -9.07 -5.66
C ILE A 128 -34.57 -10.04 -6.84
N ASN A 129 -33.50 -10.46 -7.52
CA ASN A 129 -33.56 -11.43 -8.60
C ASN A 129 -34.16 -12.77 -8.10
N VAL A 130 -33.68 -13.31 -6.98
CA VAL A 130 -34.23 -14.54 -6.38
C VAL A 130 -35.70 -14.38 -6.08
N ALA A 131 -36.12 -13.30 -5.42
CA ALA A 131 -37.53 -13.03 -5.13
C ALA A 131 -38.36 -12.95 -6.41
N THR A 132 -37.84 -12.34 -7.47
CA THR A 132 -38.50 -12.25 -8.76
C THR A 132 -38.72 -13.61 -9.40
N TYR A 133 -37.71 -14.50 -9.36
CA TYR A 133 -37.82 -15.86 -9.90
C TYR A 133 -38.68 -16.81 -9.03
N ILE A 134 -39.16 -16.38 -7.88
CA ILE A 134 -40.19 -17.04 -7.08
C ILE A 134 -41.56 -16.45 -7.43
N VAL A 135 -41.71 -15.14 -7.35
CA VAL A 135 -43.00 -14.46 -7.44
C VAL A 135 -43.56 -14.46 -8.86
N ALA A 136 -42.76 -14.13 -9.87
CA ALA A 136 -43.25 -14.07 -11.25
C ALA A 136 -43.70 -15.43 -11.79
N PRO A 137 -42.97 -16.55 -11.61
CA PRO A 137 -43.48 -17.87 -12.00
C PRO A 137 -44.75 -18.28 -11.28
N LEU A 138 -44.90 -17.95 -9.98
CA LEU A 138 -46.12 -18.24 -9.25
C LEU A 138 -47.34 -17.56 -9.87
N PHE A 139 -47.22 -16.29 -10.28
CA PHE A 139 -48.31 -15.59 -10.98
C PHE A 139 -48.61 -16.21 -12.34
N VAL A 140 -47.59 -16.55 -13.13
CA VAL A 140 -47.75 -17.18 -14.44
C VAL A 140 -48.44 -18.54 -14.29
N ILE A 141 -47.99 -19.37 -13.36
CA ILE A 141 -48.50 -20.71 -13.11
C ILE A 141 -49.95 -20.67 -12.60
N LEU A 142 -50.23 -19.73 -11.67
CA LEU A 142 -51.60 -19.54 -11.20
C LEU A 142 -52.54 -19.14 -12.35
N ALA A 143 -52.08 -18.24 -13.23
CA ALA A 143 -52.86 -17.86 -14.42
C ALA A 143 -53.06 -19.05 -15.39
N ILE A 144 -52.02 -19.84 -15.66
CA ILE A 144 -52.08 -21.03 -16.51
C ILE A 144 -53.04 -22.06 -15.88
N HIS A 145 -52.98 -22.30 -14.58
CA HIS A 145 -53.86 -23.23 -13.89
C HIS A 145 -55.32 -22.77 -13.93
N LEU A 146 -55.61 -21.50 -13.64
CA LEU A 146 -56.97 -20.97 -13.56
C LEU A 146 -57.64 -20.74 -14.93
N PHE A 147 -56.85 -20.29 -15.93
CA PHE A 147 -57.43 -19.92 -17.23
C PHE A 147 -57.27 -20.99 -18.31
N LEU A 148 -56.22 -21.84 -18.18
CA LEU A 148 -55.89 -22.87 -19.17
C LEU A 148 -56.02 -24.28 -18.59
N TYR A 149 -56.52 -24.43 -17.36
CA TYR A 149 -56.85 -25.72 -16.70
C TYR A 149 -55.66 -26.71 -16.65
N ALA A 150 -54.38 -26.20 -16.66
CA ALA A 150 -53.21 -27.04 -16.62
C ALA A 150 -53.15 -27.89 -15.34
N SER A 151 -52.62 -29.12 -15.45
CA SER A 151 -52.47 -30.02 -14.31
C SER A 151 -51.52 -29.46 -13.25
N LEU A 152 -51.73 -29.80 -11.97
CA LEU A 152 -50.82 -29.39 -10.87
C LEU A 152 -49.40 -29.91 -11.07
N THR A 153 -49.23 -31.05 -11.74
CA THR A 153 -47.92 -31.63 -12.07
C THR A 153 -47.12 -30.74 -13.03
N ILE A 154 -47.78 -30.23 -14.08
CA ILE A 154 -47.21 -29.26 -15.02
C ILE A 154 -46.82 -27.99 -14.29
N CYS A 155 -47.72 -27.47 -13.48
CA CYS A 155 -47.51 -26.27 -12.68
C CYS A 155 -46.28 -26.38 -11.75
N PHE A 156 -46.16 -27.48 -11.02
CA PHE A 156 -45.01 -27.75 -10.17
C PHE A 156 -43.70 -27.80 -10.96
N PHE A 157 -43.72 -28.44 -12.10
CA PHE A 157 -42.51 -28.61 -12.92
C PHE A 157 -42.02 -27.29 -13.54
N LEU A 158 -42.93 -26.49 -14.06
CA LEU A 158 -42.65 -25.15 -14.57
C LEU A 158 -42.10 -24.23 -13.47
N PHE A 159 -42.69 -24.31 -12.27
CA PHE A 159 -42.19 -23.57 -11.11
C PHE A 159 -40.76 -23.99 -10.72
N PHE A 160 -40.56 -25.31 -10.56
CA PHE A 160 -39.26 -25.85 -10.16
C PHE A 160 -38.15 -25.43 -11.13
N ARG A 161 -38.39 -25.56 -12.45
CA ARG A 161 -37.42 -25.12 -13.47
C ARG A 161 -37.13 -23.63 -13.38
N SER A 162 -38.17 -22.81 -13.32
CA SER A 162 -38.00 -21.35 -13.23
C SER A 162 -37.24 -20.95 -11.97
N PHE A 163 -37.53 -21.56 -10.84
CA PHE A 163 -36.84 -21.31 -9.57
C PHE A 163 -35.36 -21.71 -9.61
N MET A 164 -35.05 -22.93 -10.11
CA MET A 164 -33.64 -23.39 -10.19
C MET A 164 -32.83 -22.55 -11.15
N ILE A 165 -33.37 -22.18 -12.31
CA ILE A 165 -32.69 -21.28 -13.25
C ILE A 165 -32.54 -19.88 -12.65
N GLY A 166 -33.53 -19.43 -11.89
CA GLY A 166 -33.49 -18.17 -11.16
C GLY A 166 -32.34 -18.10 -10.17
N LEU A 167 -32.09 -19.18 -9.43
CA LEU A 167 -30.94 -19.26 -8.52
C LEU A 167 -29.60 -19.21 -9.28
N ILE A 168 -29.51 -19.86 -10.45
CA ILE A 168 -28.33 -19.80 -11.32
C ILE A 168 -28.12 -18.37 -11.84
N SER A 169 -29.18 -17.76 -12.37
CA SER A 169 -29.17 -16.39 -12.91
C SER A 169 -28.80 -15.34 -11.84
N ALA A 170 -29.39 -15.49 -10.64
CA ALA A 170 -29.08 -14.61 -9.50
C ALA A 170 -27.60 -14.72 -9.07
N GLY A 171 -27.06 -15.95 -9.03
CA GLY A 171 -25.63 -16.17 -8.76
C GLY A 171 -24.73 -15.54 -9.83
N LEU A 172 -25.05 -15.70 -11.09
CA LEU A 172 -24.34 -15.06 -12.20
C LEU A 172 -24.40 -13.52 -12.10
N SER A 173 -25.57 -12.96 -11.81
CA SER A 173 -25.76 -11.52 -11.60
C SER A 173 -24.88 -11.01 -10.46
N PHE A 174 -24.82 -11.72 -9.33
CA PHE A 174 -23.97 -11.38 -8.20
C PHE A 174 -22.50 -11.22 -8.61
N PHE A 175 -21.91 -12.24 -9.23
CA PHE A 175 -20.50 -12.22 -9.58
C PHE A 175 -20.16 -11.20 -10.69
N LEU A 176 -21.06 -10.99 -11.65
CA LEU A 176 -20.88 -9.97 -12.69
C LEU A 176 -20.92 -8.55 -12.13
N LEU A 177 -21.87 -8.27 -11.23
CA LEU A 177 -22.01 -6.96 -10.56
C LEU A 177 -20.84 -6.69 -9.61
N GLU A 178 -20.44 -7.70 -8.85
CA GLU A 178 -19.30 -7.60 -7.93
C GLU A 178 -18.01 -7.31 -8.69
N LYS A 179 -17.70 -8.08 -9.74
CA LYS A 179 -16.53 -7.84 -10.59
C LYS A 179 -16.53 -6.44 -11.16
N PHE A 180 -17.64 -6.00 -11.71
CA PHE A 180 -17.74 -4.67 -12.31
C PHE A 180 -17.59 -3.56 -11.28
N SER A 181 -18.21 -3.69 -10.11
CA SER A 181 -18.08 -2.72 -9.02
C SER A 181 -16.62 -2.63 -8.53
N ARG A 182 -15.94 -3.76 -8.38
CA ARG A 182 -14.54 -3.85 -7.95
C ARG A 182 -13.59 -3.18 -8.93
N GLU A 183 -13.75 -3.42 -10.22
CA GLU A 183 -12.84 -2.89 -11.25
C GLU A 183 -13.05 -1.41 -11.55
N HIS A 184 -14.29 -0.90 -11.48
CA HIS A 184 -14.64 0.40 -12.05
C HIS A 184 -15.16 1.43 -11.05
N LEU A 185 -15.78 1.01 -9.94
CA LEU A 185 -16.44 1.92 -9.01
C LEU A 185 -15.73 1.99 -7.66
N ILE A 186 -15.35 0.87 -7.08
CA ILE A 186 -14.65 0.85 -5.78
C ILE A 186 -13.39 1.72 -5.79
N PRO A 187 -12.50 1.67 -6.80
CA PRO A 187 -11.31 2.54 -6.83
C PRO A 187 -11.64 4.04 -6.88
N LEU A 188 -12.81 4.40 -7.38
CA LEU A 188 -13.26 5.79 -7.44
C LEU A 188 -13.70 6.32 -6.06
N PHE A 189 -14.39 5.49 -5.28
CA PHE A 189 -14.92 5.87 -3.97
C PHE A 189 -13.90 5.66 -2.84
N PHE A 190 -13.02 4.68 -2.96
CA PHE A 190 -12.06 4.25 -1.94
C PHE A 190 -10.60 4.28 -2.42
N PRO A 191 -10.06 5.46 -2.81
CA PRO A 191 -8.68 5.55 -3.33
C PRO A 191 -7.61 5.24 -2.28
N ARG A 192 -7.98 5.26 -0.97
CA ARG A 192 -7.08 5.00 0.16
C ARG A 192 -7.38 3.72 0.94
N GLY A 193 -8.21 2.83 0.40
CA GLY A 193 -8.69 1.64 1.12
C GLY A 193 -9.72 1.97 2.21
N ARG A 194 -9.72 1.21 3.34
CA ARG A 194 -10.67 1.30 4.46
C ARG A 194 -12.10 0.86 4.14
N LEU A 195 -12.28 0.18 3.03
CA LEU A 195 -13.57 -0.36 2.59
C LEU A 195 -14.15 -1.35 3.61
N ALA A 196 -13.31 -2.22 4.18
CA ALA A 196 -13.71 -3.26 5.11
C ALA A 196 -14.17 -2.73 6.48
N ARG A 197 -13.88 -1.47 6.81
CA ARG A 197 -14.21 -0.83 8.10
C ARG A 197 -15.51 -0.02 8.08
N LEU A 198 -16.22 0.05 6.95
CA LEU A 198 -17.45 0.82 6.85
C LEU A 198 -18.59 0.15 7.64
N PRO A 199 -19.23 0.87 8.59
CA PRO A 199 -20.36 0.34 9.34
C PRO A 199 -21.60 0.24 8.46
N GLY A 200 -22.43 -0.79 8.69
CA GLY A 200 -23.70 -0.99 7.96
C GLY A 200 -23.55 -1.54 6.55
N THR A 201 -22.39 -2.13 6.21
CA THR A 201 -22.19 -2.86 4.97
C THR A 201 -22.35 -4.37 5.18
N LEU A 202 -22.97 -5.03 4.19
CA LEU A 202 -23.17 -6.47 4.20
C LEU A 202 -21.86 -7.15 3.79
N LYS A 203 -21.28 -7.91 4.73
CA LYS A 203 -20.01 -8.62 4.49
C LYS A 203 -20.29 -10.02 3.94
N ILE A 204 -19.74 -10.32 2.79
CA ILE A 204 -19.82 -11.64 2.16
C ILE A 204 -18.44 -12.28 2.27
N SER A 205 -18.29 -13.23 3.20
CA SER A 205 -17.04 -13.97 3.39
C SER A 205 -16.68 -14.79 2.14
N ILE A 206 -15.39 -15.07 1.98
CA ILE A 206 -14.88 -15.92 0.89
C ILE A 206 -15.60 -17.26 0.88
N LEU A 207 -15.84 -17.84 2.05
CA LEU A 207 -16.56 -19.12 2.17
C LEU A 207 -18.00 -19.03 1.63
N ARG A 208 -18.71 -17.92 1.88
CA ARG A 208 -20.06 -17.69 1.34
C ARG A 208 -20.04 -17.54 -0.18
N ARG A 209 -19.02 -16.89 -0.75
CA ARG A 209 -18.84 -16.79 -2.21
C ARG A 209 -18.61 -18.17 -2.83
N ILE A 210 -17.77 -19.00 -2.24
CA ILE A 210 -17.51 -20.37 -2.70
C ILE A 210 -18.80 -21.20 -2.62
N ARG A 211 -19.58 -21.08 -1.54
CA ARG A 211 -20.87 -21.76 -1.43
C ARG A 211 -21.87 -21.30 -2.50
N LEU A 212 -21.95 -19.98 -2.76
CA LEU A 212 -22.81 -19.44 -3.82
C LEU A 212 -22.36 -19.92 -5.21
N LEU A 213 -21.04 -20.00 -5.45
CA LEU A 213 -20.48 -20.56 -6.67
C LEU A 213 -20.90 -22.02 -6.86
N ASN A 214 -20.72 -22.87 -5.83
CA ASN A 214 -21.08 -24.27 -5.88
C ASN A 214 -22.59 -24.46 -6.08
N LEU A 215 -23.39 -23.62 -5.45
CA LEU A 215 -24.85 -23.67 -5.58
C LEU A 215 -25.30 -23.29 -6.99
N ALA A 216 -24.79 -22.17 -7.53
CA ALA A 216 -25.19 -21.66 -8.84
C ALA A 216 -24.52 -22.42 -10.00
N GLY A 217 -23.26 -22.84 -9.85
CA GLY A 217 -22.47 -23.44 -10.93
C GLY A 217 -22.51 -24.99 -10.98
N THR A 218 -22.87 -25.65 -9.88
CA THR A 218 -22.79 -27.11 -9.82
C THR A 218 -24.10 -27.73 -9.30
N LEU A 219 -24.52 -27.40 -8.08
CA LEU A 219 -25.65 -28.09 -7.43
C LEU A 219 -26.97 -27.83 -8.13
N ASN A 220 -27.32 -26.58 -8.41
CA ASN A 220 -28.58 -26.25 -9.08
C ASN A 220 -28.65 -26.77 -10.52
N PRO A 221 -27.62 -26.63 -11.39
CA PRO A 221 -27.60 -27.28 -12.69
C PRO A 221 -27.77 -28.81 -12.62
N MET A 222 -27.10 -29.47 -11.67
CA MET A 222 -27.16 -30.90 -11.49
C MET A 222 -28.56 -31.36 -11.02
N LEU A 223 -29.17 -30.64 -10.05
CA LEU A 223 -30.54 -30.92 -9.60
C LEU A 223 -31.55 -30.68 -10.70
N LEU A 224 -31.39 -29.62 -11.49
CA LEU A 224 -32.25 -29.33 -12.62
C LEU A 224 -32.21 -30.46 -13.67
N LEU A 225 -31.02 -30.94 -14.01
CA LEU A 225 -30.83 -32.09 -14.91
C LEU A 225 -31.48 -33.36 -14.34
N LEU A 226 -31.16 -33.68 -13.06
CA LEU A 226 -31.68 -34.87 -12.40
C LEU A 226 -33.21 -34.91 -12.37
N VAL A 227 -33.84 -33.80 -11.94
CA VAL A 227 -35.32 -33.71 -11.86
C VAL A 227 -35.91 -33.72 -13.26
N THR A 228 -35.27 -33.10 -14.25
CA THR A 228 -35.74 -33.17 -15.64
C THR A 228 -35.68 -34.59 -16.17
N LEU A 229 -34.60 -35.33 -15.96
CA LEU A 229 -34.47 -36.73 -16.38
C LEU A 229 -35.45 -37.66 -15.65
N LEU A 230 -35.63 -37.45 -14.32
CA LEU A 230 -36.61 -38.21 -13.55
C LEU A 230 -38.03 -38.03 -14.10
N PHE A 231 -38.38 -36.78 -14.41
CA PHE A 231 -39.66 -36.44 -14.97
C PHE A 231 -39.87 -37.08 -16.35
N ILE A 232 -38.85 -36.99 -17.22
CA ILE A 232 -38.86 -37.66 -18.52
C ILE A 232 -39.05 -39.18 -18.37
N ALA A 233 -38.36 -39.81 -17.40
CA ALA A 233 -38.48 -41.25 -17.16
C ALA A 233 -39.89 -41.68 -16.67
N ILE A 234 -40.58 -40.81 -15.92
CA ILE A 234 -41.95 -41.07 -15.49
C ILE A 234 -42.89 -40.95 -16.68
N GLU A 235 -42.79 -39.93 -17.49
CA GLU A 235 -43.64 -39.65 -18.63
C GLU A 235 -43.45 -40.67 -19.77
N ALA A 236 -42.20 -41.10 -20.01
CA ALA A 236 -41.87 -42.12 -21.02
C ALA A 236 -42.65 -43.45 -20.85
N LYS A 237 -43.12 -43.76 -19.63
CA LYS A 237 -43.97 -44.95 -19.39
C LYS A 237 -45.37 -44.81 -19.97
N HIS A 238 -45.84 -43.62 -20.26
CA HIS A 238 -47.16 -43.32 -20.74
C HIS A 238 -47.22 -42.91 -22.23
N SER A 239 -46.03 -42.68 -22.85
CA SER A 239 -45.90 -42.20 -24.23
C SER A 239 -45.94 -43.35 -25.24
N ALA A 240 -46.55 -43.11 -26.42
CA ALA A 240 -46.65 -44.05 -27.55
C ALA A 240 -45.41 -44.04 -28.47
N ILE A 241 -44.34 -43.21 -28.13
CA ILE A 241 -43.14 -43.02 -28.93
C ILE A 241 -42.21 -44.24 -28.80
N SER A 242 -41.52 -44.62 -29.90
CA SER A 242 -40.55 -45.71 -29.85
C SER A 242 -39.38 -45.39 -28.90
N ALA A 243 -38.99 -46.35 -28.06
CA ALA A 243 -37.94 -46.16 -27.06
C ALA A 243 -36.61 -45.70 -27.66
N SER A 244 -36.28 -46.08 -28.90
CA SER A 244 -35.01 -45.68 -29.56
C SER A 244 -35.01 -44.21 -30.01
N GLN A 245 -36.14 -43.71 -30.50
CA GLN A 245 -36.30 -42.33 -30.93
C GLN A 245 -36.30 -41.38 -29.72
N LEU A 246 -37.04 -41.71 -28.67
CA LEU A 246 -37.08 -40.99 -27.42
C LEU A 246 -35.69 -40.92 -26.76
N ALA A 247 -34.96 -42.03 -26.74
CA ALA A 247 -33.59 -42.07 -26.19
C ALA A 247 -32.62 -41.14 -26.93
N GLY A 248 -32.71 -41.07 -28.27
CA GLY A 248 -31.90 -40.15 -29.08
C GLY A 248 -32.16 -38.68 -28.79
N GLU A 249 -33.43 -38.29 -28.71
CA GLU A 249 -33.83 -36.91 -28.41
C GLU A 249 -33.47 -36.47 -26.99
N ILE A 250 -33.65 -37.35 -25.99
CA ILE A 250 -33.25 -37.12 -24.60
C ILE A 250 -31.74 -36.97 -24.49
N PHE A 251 -30.99 -37.85 -25.17
CA PHE A 251 -29.52 -37.76 -25.16
C PHE A 251 -29.05 -36.44 -25.74
N LEU A 252 -29.53 -36.03 -26.90
CA LEU A 252 -29.15 -34.77 -27.54
C LEU A 252 -29.50 -33.57 -26.65
N PHE A 253 -30.71 -33.51 -26.12
CA PHE A 253 -31.15 -32.45 -25.21
C PHE A 253 -30.27 -32.36 -23.97
N THR A 254 -30.03 -33.48 -23.29
CA THR A 254 -29.22 -33.56 -22.08
C THR A 254 -27.75 -33.19 -22.35
N ALA A 255 -27.20 -33.61 -23.51
CA ALA A 255 -25.86 -33.29 -23.92
C ALA A 255 -25.68 -31.76 -24.14
N VAL A 256 -26.60 -31.15 -24.89
CA VAL A 256 -26.59 -29.70 -25.14
C VAL A 256 -26.71 -28.92 -23.82
N LEU A 257 -27.64 -29.28 -22.97
CA LEU A 257 -27.84 -28.62 -21.68
C LEU A 257 -26.62 -28.76 -20.75
N SER A 258 -26.02 -29.97 -20.73
CA SER A 258 -24.78 -30.22 -19.98
C SER A 258 -23.61 -29.33 -20.45
N VAL A 259 -23.45 -29.18 -21.76
CA VAL A 259 -22.43 -28.30 -22.34
C VAL A 259 -22.65 -26.85 -21.89
N ILE A 260 -23.90 -26.35 -21.94
CA ILE A 260 -24.23 -24.99 -21.49
C ILE A 260 -23.86 -24.80 -20.03
N PHE A 261 -24.19 -25.76 -19.15
CA PHE A 261 -23.92 -25.67 -17.73
C PHE A 261 -22.43 -25.82 -17.41
N ILE A 262 -21.68 -26.65 -18.14
CA ILE A 262 -20.24 -26.75 -18.02
C ILE A 262 -19.58 -25.40 -18.37
N ILE A 263 -19.95 -24.78 -19.48
CA ILE A 263 -19.45 -23.47 -19.88
C ILE A 263 -19.75 -22.42 -18.81
N LEU A 264 -20.99 -22.41 -18.30
CA LEU A 264 -21.39 -21.51 -17.22
C LEU A 264 -20.55 -21.72 -15.94
N ALA A 265 -20.39 -22.98 -15.51
CA ALA A 265 -19.57 -23.32 -14.35
C ALA A 265 -18.11 -22.88 -14.51
N MET A 266 -17.51 -23.11 -15.70
CA MET A 266 -16.16 -22.63 -16.00
C MET A 266 -16.06 -21.09 -15.92
N ARG A 267 -17.03 -20.36 -16.48
CA ARG A 267 -17.08 -18.89 -16.40
C ARG A 267 -17.21 -18.40 -14.96
N LEU A 268 -18.07 -19.01 -14.17
CA LEU A 268 -18.24 -18.67 -12.75
C LEU A 268 -16.98 -18.96 -11.94
N ASN A 269 -16.31 -20.11 -12.18
CA ASN A 269 -15.04 -20.46 -11.53
C ASN A 269 -13.95 -19.43 -11.83
N VAL A 270 -13.81 -18.98 -13.08
CA VAL A 270 -12.85 -17.94 -13.46
C VAL A 270 -13.19 -16.61 -12.77
N LEU A 271 -14.46 -16.24 -12.71
CA LEU A 271 -14.88 -14.99 -12.04
C LEU A 271 -14.54 -14.99 -10.54
N VAL A 272 -14.79 -16.10 -9.84
CA VAL A 272 -14.50 -16.24 -8.41
C VAL A 272 -12.99 -16.39 -8.18
N GLY A 273 -12.30 -17.22 -8.98
CA GLY A 273 -10.86 -17.41 -8.91
C GLY A 273 -10.11 -16.07 -9.00
N ASN A 274 -10.39 -15.27 -10.02
CA ASN A 274 -9.77 -13.96 -10.17
C ASN A 274 -10.16 -13.00 -9.03
N SER A 275 -11.35 -13.16 -8.43
CA SER A 275 -11.76 -12.32 -7.30
C SER A 275 -10.95 -12.55 -6.04
N ILE A 276 -10.30 -13.70 -5.92
CA ILE A 276 -9.46 -14.10 -4.78
C ILE A 276 -7.98 -13.98 -5.12
N LEU A 277 -7.57 -14.50 -6.28
CA LEU A 277 -6.15 -14.59 -6.67
C LEU A 277 -5.54 -13.23 -6.99
N GLU A 278 -6.21 -12.40 -7.81
CA GLU A 278 -5.68 -11.09 -8.19
C GLU A 278 -5.31 -10.19 -6.99
N PRO A 279 -6.18 -10.01 -5.95
CA PRO A 279 -5.80 -9.23 -4.78
C PRO A 279 -4.67 -9.84 -3.97
N LEU A 280 -4.58 -11.17 -3.89
CA LEU A 280 -3.49 -11.86 -3.18
C LEU A 280 -2.16 -11.69 -3.90
N GLU A 281 -2.12 -11.80 -5.23
CA GLU A 281 -0.92 -11.54 -6.04
C GLU A 281 -0.47 -10.07 -5.92
N GLU A 282 -1.41 -9.13 -5.90
CA GLU A 282 -1.09 -7.72 -5.68
C GLU A 282 -0.47 -7.50 -4.28
N MET A 283 -1.01 -8.15 -3.24
CA MET A 283 -0.45 -8.09 -1.88
C MET A 283 0.96 -8.67 -1.83
N LEU A 284 1.20 -9.82 -2.47
CA LEU A 284 2.52 -10.44 -2.54
C LEU A 284 3.53 -9.51 -3.22
N ASN A 285 3.17 -8.94 -4.37
CA ASN A 285 4.01 -7.97 -5.09
C ASN A 285 4.36 -6.74 -4.24
N VAL A 286 3.41 -6.23 -3.44
CA VAL A 286 3.66 -5.11 -2.53
C VAL A 286 4.61 -5.53 -1.41
N VAL A 287 4.42 -6.70 -0.80
CA VAL A 287 5.29 -7.23 0.26
C VAL A 287 6.73 -7.46 -0.25
N GLU A 288 6.90 -7.98 -1.47
CA GLU A 288 8.22 -8.11 -2.08
C GLU A 288 8.93 -6.76 -2.23
N LYS A 289 8.24 -5.75 -2.75
CA LYS A 289 8.79 -4.40 -2.87
C LYS A 289 9.15 -3.77 -1.53
N LEU A 290 8.36 -4.03 -0.48
CA LEU A 290 8.66 -3.59 0.87
C LEU A 290 9.94 -4.24 1.42
N LYS A 291 10.19 -5.53 1.11
CA LYS A 291 11.43 -6.23 1.46
C LYS A 291 12.64 -5.56 0.83
N ASP A 292 12.49 -5.01 -0.38
CA ASP A 292 13.53 -4.28 -1.11
C ASP A 292 13.66 -2.81 -0.67
N GLY A 293 12.93 -2.39 0.39
CA GLY A 293 12.99 -1.03 0.94
C GLY A 293 12.11 0.00 0.24
N HIS A 294 11.23 -0.40 -0.67
CA HIS A 294 10.31 0.50 -1.35
C HIS A 294 9.02 0.69 -0.54
N PHE A 295 9.03 1.61 0.42
CA PHE A 295 7.91 1.86 1.33
C PHE A 295 6.83 2.82 0.78
N ASP A 296 6.93 3.26 -0.47
CA ASP A 296 5.97 4.15 -1.14
C ASP A 296 4.75 3.41 -1.73
N GLN A 297 4.69 2.10 -1.55
CA GLN A 297 3.64 1.23 -2.07
C GLN A 297 2.41 1.18 -1.15
N GLN A 298 1.24 0.89 -1.73
CA GLN A 298 0.01 0.65 -1.00
C GLN A 298 -0.76 -0.52 -1.62
N ILE A 299 -1.35 -1.36 -0.78
CA ILE A 299 -2.24 -2.44 -1.19
C ILE A 299 -3.59 -1.83 -1.57
N ARG A 300 -4.12 -2.17 -2.75
CA ARG A 300 -5.46 -1.75 -3.17
C ARG A 300 -6.51 -2.62 -2.49
N VAL A 301 -7.33 -2.01 -1.66
CA VAL A 301 -8.44 -2.72 -1.00
C VAL A 301 -9.67 -2.61 -1.88
N LEU A 302 -10.03 -3.72 -2.53
CA LEU A 302 -11.12 -3.80 -3.51
C LEU A 302 -12.34 -4.60 -3.04
N SER A 303 -12.30 -5.17 -1.83
CA SER A 303 -13.39 -5.94 -1.25
C SER A 303 -13.60 -5.60 0.23
N ASN A 304 -14.77 -5.98 0.78
CA ASN A 304 -15.08 -5.81 2.20
C ASN A 304 -15.11 -7.14 2.98
N ASP A 305 -14.52 -8.18 2.41
CA ASP A 305 -14.33 -9.50 2.99
C ASP A 305 -13.01 -9.64 3.75
N GLU A 306 -12.60 -10.89 4.02
CA GLU A 306 -11.36 -11.22 4.72
C GLU A 306 -10.12 -10.70 3.98
N ILE A 307 -10.14 -10.69 2.63
CA ILE A 307 -9.05 -10.15 1.80
C ILE A 307 -8.97 -8.63 1.96
N GLY A 308 -10.11 -7.95 1.96
CA GLY A 308 -10.17 -6.51 2.18
C GLY A 308 -9.67 -6.11 3.56
N ILE A 309 -10.00 -6.88 4.61
CA ILE A 309 -9.49 -6.69 5.97
C ILE A 309 -7.96 -6.86 5.99
N LEU A 310 -7.46 -7.92 5.35
CA LEU A 310 -6.03 -8.19 5.25
C LEU A 310 -5.29 -7.04 4.54
N GLY A 311 -5.86 -6.52 3.46
CA GLY A 311 -5.32 -5.37 2.75
C GLY A 311 -5.27 -4.09 3.60
N ASP A 312 -6.34 -3.80 4.37
CA ASP A 312 -6.38 -2.66 5.29
C ASP A 312 -5.35 -2.79 6.41
N VAL A 313 -5.21 -3.98 7.03
CA VAL A 313 -4.19 -4.26 8.06
C VAL A 313 -2.78 -4.17 7.45
N GLY A 314 -2.58 -4.70 6.25
CA GLY A 314 -1.33 -4.56 5.51
C GLY A 314 -0.94 -3.10 5.29
N ASN A 315 -1.89 -2.25 4.88
CA ASN A 315 -1.65 -0.81 4.73
C ASN A 315 -1.35 -0.10 6.06
N ASP A 316 -1.97 -0.53 7.17
CA ASP A 316 -1.64 -0.01 8.51
C ASP A 316 -0.20 -0.38 8.88
N MET A 317 0.24 -1.61 8.61
CA MET A 317 1.62 -2.07 8.81
C MET A 317 2.63 -1.30 7.96
N ILE A 318 2.32 -1.06 6.67
CA ILE A 318 3.17 -0.26 5.78
C ILE A 318 3.37 1.15 6.36
N ARG A 319 2.29 1.80 6.83
CA ARG A 319 2.39 3.12 7.46
C ARG A 319 3.31 3.12 8.68
N ALA A 320 3.17 2.13 9.55
CA ALA A 320 4.04 1.99 10.72
C ALA A 320 5.51 1.80 10.35
N LEU A 321 5.80 1.05 9.27
CA LEU A 321 7.17 0.88 8.75
C LEU A 321 7.73 2.19 8.18
N VAL A 322 6.93 2.95 7.43
CA VAL A 322 7.30 4.28 6.91
C VAL A 322 7.63 5.23 8.06
N ASP A 323 6.78 5.27 9.09
CA ASP A 323 6.99 6.14 10.25
C ASP A 323 8.26 5.73 11.01
N ARG A 324 8.51 4.43 11.18
CA ARG A 324 9.73 3.91 11.80
C ARG A 324 10.99 4.31 11.02
N GLU A 325 10.98 4.18 9.69
CA GLU A 325 12.12 4.58 8.87
C GLU A 325 12.35 6.10 8.92
N ARG A 326 11.27 6.88 8.90
CA ARG A 326 11.34 8.34 9.08
C ARG A 326 11.93 8.75 10.43
N ILE A 327 11.55 8.06 11.51
CA ILE A 327 12.12 8.30 12.85
C ILE A 327 13.61 7.97 12.81
N LYS A 328 14.00 6.82 12.24
CA LYS A 328 15.40 6.39 12.11
C LYS A 328 16.23 7.38 11.29
N ASP A 329 15.72 7.88 10.17
CA ASP A 329 16.38 8.89 9.34
C ASP A 329 16.52 10.24 10.07
N THR A 330 15.46 10.63 10.79
CA THR A 330 15.49 11.87 11.59
C THR A 330 16.50 11.74 12.73
N PHE A 331 16.48 10.62 13.44
CA PHE A 331 17.45 10.33 14.50
C PHE A 331 18.88 10.31 13.96
N GLY A 332 19.11 9.77 12.75
CA GLY A 332 20.40 9.78 12.08
C GLY A 332 20.93 11.17 11.69
N LYS A 333 20.13 12.23 11.80
CA LYS A 333 20.59 13.63 11.64
C LYS A 333 21.13 14.24 12.94
N TYR A 334 20.70 13.72 14.08
CA TYR A 334 21.13 14.18 15.42
C TYR A 334 22.24 13.32 16.00
N VAL A 335 22.34 12.06 15.56
CA VAL A 335 23.40 11.12 15.94
C VAL A 335 24.02 10.56 14.67
N THR A 336 25.34 10.46 14.63
CA THR A 336 26.00 9.92 13.43
C THR A 336 25.58 8.48 13.16
N PRO A 337 25.54 8.03 11.89
CA PRO A 337 25.10 6.67 11.55
C PRO A 337 25.86 5.58 12.31
N GLU A 338 27.16 5.81 12.53
CA GLU A 338 28.05 4.87 13.21
C GLU A 338 27.65 4.67 14.69
N ILE A 339 27.35 5.76 15.41
CA ILE A 339 26.85 5.71 16.80
C ILE A 339 25.45 5.14 16.87
N ARG A 340 24.56 5.60 15.98
CA ARG A 340 23.18 5.08 15.88
C ARG A 340 23.17 3.57 15.75
N ASP A 341 23.95 3.03 14.82
CA ASP A 341 23.96 1.59 14.51
C ASP A 341 24.55 0.77 15.67
N GLN A 342 25.54 1.30 16.39
CA GLN A 342 26.07 0.68 17.61
C GLN A 342 25.07 0.73 18.79
N ILE A 343 24.34 1.84 18.96
CA ILE A 343 23.27 1.95 19.96
C ILE A 343 22.16 0.95 19.66
N LEU A 344 21.69 0.90 18.41
CA LEU A 344 20.62 0.00 18.01
C LEU A 344 21.02 -1.49 18.10
N ALA A 345 22.31 -1.78 17.92
CA ALA A 345 22.88 -3.11 18.11
C ALA A 345 23.13 -3.48 19.58
N GLY A 346 22.90 -2.57 20.54
CA GLY A 346 23.18 -2.78 21.96
C GLY A 346 24.66 -2.96 22.29
N LYS A 347 25.56 -2.48 21.43
CA LYS A 347 27.01 -2.70 21.57
C LYS A 347 27.73 -1.61 22.34
N ILE A 348 27.08 -0.48 22.59
CA ILE A 348 27.66 0.59 23.41
C ILE A 348 27.27 0.32 24.88
N PRO A 349 28.22 -0.01 25.75
CA PRO A 349 27.93 -0.27 27.15
C PRO A 349 27.46 1.01 27.83
N LEU A 350 26.40 0.90 28.66
CA LEU A 350 25.84 2.03 29.41
C LEU A 350 26.85 2.64 30.37
N ASN A 351 27.77 1.84 30.90
CA ASN A 351 28.78 2.26 31.90
C ASN A 351 30.08 2.79 31.30
N GLY A 352 30.19 2.87 29.98
CA GLY A 352 31.41 3.31 29.28
C GLY A 352 32.54 2.26 29.28
N GLU A 353 33.48 2.41 28.34
CA GLU A 353 34.66 1.56 28.18
C GLU A 353 35.91 2.43 28.18
N LYS A 354 36.94 2.01 28.95
CA LYS A 354 38.26 2.62 28.85
C LYS A 354 38.95 2.16 27.58
N THR A 355 39.35 3.11 26.76
CA THR A 355 39.97 2.83 25.47
C THR A 355 40.94 3.94 25.11
N GLU A 356 41.87 3.66 24.19
CA GLU A 356 42.73 4.68 23.61
C GLU A 356 42.03 5.28 22.38
N ALA A 357 42.05 6.62 22.28
CA ALA A 357 41.50 7.39 21.18
C ALA A 357 42.36 8.62 20.86
N THR A 358 42.18 9.13 19.66
CA THR A 358 42.73 10.44 19.28
C THR A 358 41.59 11.44 19.13
N LEU A 359 41.70 12.55 19.87
CA LEU A 359 40.73 13.64 19.85
C LEU A 359 41.25 14.78 18.99
N LEU A 360 40.36 15.40 18.26
CA LEU A 360 40.57 16.59 17.46
C LEU A 360 39.56 17.65 17.87
N PHE A 361 40.04 18.77 18.36
CA PHE A 361 39.24 19.97 18.62
C PHE A 361 39.59 21.03 17.58
N SER A 362 38.59 21.67 17.00
CA SER A 362 38.74 22.75 16.03
C SER A 362 37.79 23.88 16.32
N ASP A 363 38.28 25.12 16.39
CA ASP A 363 37.47 26.31 16.68
C ASP A 363 37.78 27.43 15.69
N LEU A 364 36.76 28.20 15.30
CA LEU A 364 36.93 29.36 14.43
C LEU A 364 37.56 30.54 15.19
N ARG A 365 38.40 31.26 14.52
CA ARG A 365 38.99 32.47 15.09
C ARG A 365 38.05 33.65 14.90
N ASP A 366 37.87 34.40 16.00
CA ASP A 366 37.12 35.65 16.05
C ASP A 366 35.68 35.54 15.52
N PHE A 367 35.09 34.32 15.62
CA PHE A 367 33.72 34.05 15.15
C PHE A 367 32.64 34.79 15.97
N THR A 368 32.88 35.02 17.26
CA THR A 368 31.97 35.81 18.10
C THR A 368 31.78 37.22 17.51
N THR A 369 32.89 37.88 17.15
CA THR A 369 32.86 39.21 16.50
C THR A 369 32.14 39.14 15.15
N TYR A 370 32.41 38.07 14.38
CA TYR A 370 31.70 37.86 13.11
C TYR A 370 30.17 37.75 13.27
N VAL A 371 29.69 37.06 14.31
CA VAL A 371 28.24 36.96 14.61
C VAL A 371 27.66 38.30 15.06
N GLU A 372 28.39 39.10 15.82
CA GLU A 372 27.95 40.41 16.27
C GLU A 372 27.82 41.44 15.11
N GLU A 373 28.66 41.30 14.09
CA GLU A 373 28.71 42.22 12.95
C GLU A 373 27.83 41.82 11.76
N ASN A 374 27.26 40.60 11.73
CA ASN A 374 26.52 40.09 10.62
C ASN A 374 25.07 39.67 11.02
N ASP A 375 24.20 39.55 10.02
CA ASP A 375 22.85 39.04 10.23
C ASP A 375 22.88 37.60 10.77
N PRO A 376 22.07 37.26 11.79
CA PRO A 376 22.02 35.92 12.38
C PRO A 376 21.76 34.79 11.35
N GLU A 377 20.95 35.02 10.32
CA GLU A 377 20.71 34.02 9.27
C GLU A 377 21.98 33.79 8.43
N GLU A 378 22.73 34.85 8.14
CA GLU A 378 24.00 34.78 7.44
C GLU A 378 25.07 34.05 8.27
N ALA A 379 25.15 34.34 9.57
CA ALA A 379 26.09 33.66 10.48
C ALA A 379 25.81 32.15 10.54
N ILE A 380 24.52 31.75 10.65
CA ILE A 380 24.11 30.34 10.64
C ILE A 380 24.43 29.67 9.30
N GLN A 381 24.21 30.33 8.17
CA GLN A 381 24.54 29.76 6.86
C GLN A 381 26.05 29.59 6.68
N SER A 382 26.84 30.57 7.11
CA SER A 382 28.30 30.54 7.07
C SER A 382 28.87 29.44 7.96
N MET A 383 28.35 29.29 9.18
CA MET A 383 28.73 28.23 10.12
C MET A 383 28.35 26.84 9.57
N ARG A 384 27.14 26.69 8.97
CA ARG A 384 26.72 25.45 8.32
C ARG A 384 27.64 25.06 7.16
N ALA A 385 28.10 26.02 6.36
CA ALA A 385 29.01 25.76 5.26
C ALA A 385 30.36 25.28 5.79
N TYR A 386 30.92 25.94 6.84
CA TYR A 386 32.13 25.54 7.52
C TYR A 386 32.00 24.13 8.11
N PHE A 387 31.03 23.86 8.94
CA PHE A 387 30.82 22.55 9.54
C PHE A 387 30.66 21.44 8.49
N THR A 388 29.95 21.71 7.39
CA THR A 388 29.79 20.73 6.31
C THR A 388 31.13 20.39 5.65
N ALA A 389 32.00 21.40 5.42
CA ALA A 389 33.34 21.20 4.83
C ALA A 389 34.23 20.41 5.78
N MET A 390 34.29 20.83 7.05
CA MET A 390 35.12 20.18 8.08
C MET A 390 34.68 18.75 8.37
N GLN A 391 33.36 18.51 8.51
CA GLN A 391 32.84 17.17 8.73
C GLN A 391 33.19 16.20 7.58
N ARG A 392 33.19 16.68 6.33
CA ARG A 392 33.60 15.85 5.18
C ARG A 392 35.08 15.46 5.28
N ALA A 393 35.96 16.38 5.65
CA ALA A 393 37.40 16.11 5.84
C ALA A 393 37.63 15.09 6.96
N ILE A 394 36.96 15.26 8.11
CA ILE A 394 37.03 14.35 9.25
C ILE A 394 36.53 12.94 8.86
N ARG A 395 35.36 12.83 8.21
CA ARG A 395 34.80 11.54 7.80
C ARG A 395 35.60 10.84 6.72
N PHE A 396 36.23 11.58 5.83
CA PHE A 396 37.10 11.01 4.79
C PHE A 396 38.26 10.22 5.40
N GLN A 397 38.75 10.66 6.56
CA GLN A 397 39.78 9.99 7.35
C GLN A 397 39.19 9.10 8.47
N GLN A 398 37.96 8.64 8.33
CA GLN A 398 37.25 7.74 9.28
C GLN A 398 37.08 8.34 10.69
N GLY A 399 37.17 9.65 10.85
CA GLY A 399 36.89 10.36 12.09
C GLY A 399 35.39 10.56 12.31
N LEU A 400 35.01 10.64 13.56
CA LEU A 400 33.63 10.84 14.02
C LEU A 400 33.51 12.21 14.67
N VAL A 401 32.65 13.07 14.18
CA VAL A 401 32.26 14.30 14.87
C VAL A 401 31.30 13.94 15.99
N LEU A 402 31.65 14.18 17.23
CA LEU A 402 30.85 13.90 18.42
C LEU A 402 29.77 14.98 18.62
N GLN A 403 30.19 16.23 18.59
CA GLN A 403 29.29 17.37 18.77
C GLN A 403 29.90 18.67 18.20
N TYR A 404 29.01 19.64 18.03
CA TYR A 404 29.32 21.03 17.76
C TYR A 404 28.96 21.86 18.99
N VAL A 405 29.90 22.62 19.52
CA VAL A 405 29.71 23.49 20.70
C VAL A 405 29.99 24.94 20.30
N GLY A 406 28.92 25.69 19.98
CA GLY A 406 29.10 27.00 19.35
C GLY A 406 29.73 26.84 17.97
N ASP A 407 30.92 27.41 17.77
CA ASP A 407 31.76 27.28 16.57
C ASP A 407 32.85 26.20 16.68
N GLU A 408 32.95 25.53 17.85
CA GLU A 408 33.88 24.44 18.08
C GLU A 408 33.37 23.11 17.52
N ILE A 409 34.26 22.33 16.93
CA ILE A 409 34.07 20.95 16.49
C ILE A 409 34.83 20.02 17.43
N GLU A 410 34.13 19.09 18.07
CA GLU A 410 34.75 17.98 18.78
C GLU A 410 34.67 16.71 17.92
N ALA A 411 35.80 16.14 17.56
CA ALA A 411 35.88 14.92 16.77
C ALA A 411 36.83 13.90 17.41
N VAL A 412 36.59 12.62 17.09
CA VAL A 412 37.36 11.50 17.63
C VAL A 412 37.69 10.48 16.55
N PHE A 413 38.81 9.79 16.74
CA PHE A 413 39.30 8.68 15.91
C PHE A 413 39.64 7.49 16.80
N GLY A 414 39.34 6.27 16.35
CA GLY A 414 39.58 5.03 17.10
C GLY A 414 38.42 4.55 17.97
N VAL A 415 37.34 5.34 18.10
CA VAL A 415 36.12 4.98 18.81
C VAL A 415 34.89 5.52 18.07
N PRO A 416 33.70 4.87 18.13
CA PRO A 416 33.40 3.59 18.77
C PRO A 416 33.93 2.38 17.98
N LEU A 417 34.42 2.60 16.76
CA LEU A 417 35.05 1.58 15.93
C LEU A 417 36.56 1.62 16.15
N LYS A 418 37.14 0.55 16.66
CA LYS A 418 38.58 0.43 16.84
C LYS A 418 39.30 0.51 15.49
N CYS A 419 40.26 1.37 15.36
CA CYS A 419 41.08 1.53 14.18
C CYS A 419 42.56 1.69 14.61
N GLU A 420 43.41 0.82 14.09
CA GLU A 420 44.86 1.01 14.22
C GLU A 420 45.28 2.18 13.33
N GLY A 421 46.18 3.05 13.80
CA GLY A 421 46.59 4.24 13.05
C GLY A 421 45.66 5.45 13.19
N HIS A 422 44.75 5.46 14.16
CA HIS A 422 43.90 6.60 14.44
C HIS A 422 44.65 7.94 14.71
N PRO A 423 45.91 7.98 15.23
CA PRO A 423 46.69 9.23 15.34
C PRO A 423 47.05 9.81 13.97
N ASP A 424 47.47 8.94 13.02
CA ASP A 424 47.79 9.37 11.65
C ASP A 424 46.54 9.88 10.91
N GLN A 425 45.41 9.20 11.10
CA GLN A 425 44.13 9.61 10.52
C GLN A 425 43.68 10.99 11.03
N ALA A 426 43.86 11.27 12.32
CA ALA A 426 43.55 12.57 12.91
C ALA A 426 44.42 13.70 12.34
N VAL A 427 45.71 13.47 12.16
CA VAL A 427 46.60 14.45 11.55
C VAL A 427 46.28 14.67 10.07
N LYS A 428 46.02 13.59 9.32
CA LYS A 428 45.55 13.69 7.92
C LYS A 428 44.21 14.45 7.82
N ALA A 429 43.29 14.20 8.73
CA ALA A 429 42.02 14.93 8.78
C ALA A 429 42.24 16.42 9.00
N ALA A 430 43.12 16.81 9.92
CA ALA A 430 43.45 18.22 10.15
C ALA A 430 44.10 18.88 8.91
N LEU A 431 44.95 18.18 8.19
CA LEU A 431 45.54 18.67 6.93
C LEU A 431 44.47 18.82 5.84
N GLU A 432 43.54 17.88 5.74
CA GLU A 432 42.40 17.99 4.81
C GLU A 432 41.43 19.11 5.23
N MET A 433 41.21 19.34 6.53
CA MET A 433 40.43 20.48 7.04
C MET A 433 41.07 21.81 6.65
N ARG A 434 42.42 21.94 6.73
CA ARG A 434 43.19 23.12 6.26
C ARG A 434 42.86 23.40 4.78
N LYS A 435 43.05 22.41 3.91
CA LYS A 435 42.75 22.53 2.47
C LYS A 435 41.27 22.87 2.21
N ALA A 436 40.35 22.22 2.93
CA ALA A 436 38.93 22.48 2.79
C ALA A 436 38.55 23.91 3.21
N LEU A 437 39.24 24.46 4.21
CA LEU A 437 39.05 25.84 4.63
C LEU A 437 39.58 26.83 3.59
N GLU A 438 40.72 26.54 2.96
CA GLU A 438 41.26 27.36 1.85
C GLU A 438 40.24 27.48 0.71
N VAL A 439 39.70 26.35 0.25
CA VAL A 439 38.65 26.31 -0.80
C VAL A 439 37.38 27.07 -0.36
N LEU A 440 36.95 26.89 0.89
CA LEU A 440 35.79 27.63 1.44
C LEU A 440 36.06 29.13 1.44
N ASN A 441 37.29 29.58 1.82
CA ASN A 441 37.67 30.97 1.85
C ASN A 441 37.73 31.62 0.46
N GLU A 442 38.19 30.91 -0.56
CA GLU A 442 38.12 31.38 -1.95
C GLU A 442 36.67 31.71 -2.34
N LEU A 443 35.74 30.80 -2.01
CA LEU A 443 34.31 31.01 -2.27
C LEU A 443 33.71 32.17 -1.44
N ARG A 444 34.19 32.38 -0.22
CA ARG A 444 33.75 33.48 0.65
C ARG A 444 34.22 34.82 0.10
N VAL A 445 35.50 34.93 -0.23
CA VAL A 445 36.14 36.14 -0.81
C VAL A 445 35.46 36.51 -2.14
N ALA A 446 35.19 35.52 -3.01
CA ALA A 446 34.46 35.74 -4.26
C ALA A 446 33.05 36.31 -4.04
N ARG A 447 32.46 36.10 -2.86
CA ARG A 447 31.18 36.66 -2.43
C ARG A 447 31.26 37.93 -1.59
N GLY A 448 32.44 38.52 -1.48
CA GLY A 448 32.71 39.71 -0.68
C GLY A 448 32.68 39.48 0.84
N LYS A 449 32.85 38.24 1.31
CA LYS A 449 32.84 37.88 2.73
C LYS A 449 34.26 37.70 3.25
N PRO A 450 34.54 38.04 4.53
CA PRO A 450 35.85 37.83 5.10
C PRO A 450 36.22 36.35 5.18
N PRO A 451 37.48 35.97 4.97
CA PRO A 451 37.95 34.60 5.13
C PRO A 451 37.89 34.17 6.60
N PHE A 452 37.63 32.89 6.83
CA PHE A 452 37.72 32.28 8.15
C PHE A 452 39.13 31.73 8.42
N ALA A 453 39.48 31.70 9.68
CA ALA A 453 40.65 30.97 10.18
C ALA A 453 40.21 30.04 11.30
N HIS A 454 40.88 28.91 11.49
CA HIS A 454 40.62 28.01 12.61
C HIS A 454 41.90 27.60 13.31
N GLY A 455 41.76 27.08 14.53
CA GLY A 455 42.83 26.42 15.26
C GLY A 455 42.46 24.99 15.58
N ILE A 456 43.38 24.05 15.39
CA ILE A 456 43.13 22.60 15.59
C ILE A 456 44.11 22.07 16.63
N GLY A 457 43.59 21.40 17.68
CA GLY A 457 44.37 20.70 18.68
C GLY A 457 44.11 19.20 18.62
N ILE A 458 45.19 18.39 18.57
CA ILE A 458 45.09 16.92 18.48
C ILE A 458 45.82 16.27 19.64
N CYS A 459 45.14 15.38 20.36
CA CYS A 459 45.73 14.62 21.46
C CYS A 459 45.32 13.14 21.40
N THR A 460 46.28 12.27 21.62
CA THR A 460 46.07 10.82 21.72
C THR A 460 46.29 10.37 23.16
N GLY A 461 45.42 9.50 23.67
CA GLY A 461 45.54 8.89 24.98
C GLY A 461 44.30 8.15 25.46
N GLU A 462 44.37 7.68 26.72
CA GLU A 462 43.23 6.95 27.33
C GLU A 462 42.06 7.90 27.58
N VAL A 463 40.85 7.39 27.24
CA VAL A 463 39.57 8.04 27.49
C VAL A 463 38.56 7.00 28.00
N LEU A 464 37.56 7.46 28.75
CA LEU A 464 36.35 6.69 29.02
C LEU A 464 35.30 7.07 27.96
N ALA A 465 34.99 6.14 27.07
CA ALA A 465 34.03 6.33 25.99
C ALA A 465 32.69 5.65 26.34
N GLY A 466 31.60 6.38 26.32
CA GLY A 466 30.28 5.80 26.65
C GLY A 466 29.14 6.80 26.66
N ASN A 467 27.98 6.31 27.06
CA ASN A 467 26.81 7.16 27.22
C ASN A 467 26.83 7.92 28.55
N THR A 468 26.72 9.24 28.48
CA THR A 468 26.58 10.13 29.62
C THR A 468 25.29 10.90 29.55
N GLY A 469 24.73 11.25 30.70
CA GLY A 469 23.49 12.03 30.77
C GLY A 469 22.53 11.55 31.85
N SER A 470 21.26 11.90 31.71
CA SER A 470 20.16 11.43 32.56
C SER A 470 19.50 10.18 31.99
N GLU A 471 18.59 9.57 32.76
CA GLU A 471 17.78 8.43 32.26
C GLU A 471 16.98 8.77 31.00
N ASP A 472 16.51 10.03 30.87
CA ASP A 472 15.68 10.49 29.76
C ASP A 472 16.51 11.07 28.58
N ARG A 473 17.79 11.41 28.80
CA ARG A 473 18.65 12.04 27.79
C ARG A 473 20.08 11.57 27.89
N LEU A 474 20.45 10.68 27.00
CA LEU A 474 21.81 10.16 26.87
C LEU A 474 22.52 10.81 25.68
N SER A 475 23.83 11.04 25.84
CA SER A 475 24.74 11.50 24.80
C SER A 475 26.00 10.66 24.82
N TYR A 476 26.44 10.19 23.66
CA TYR A 476 27.75 9.52 23.56
C TYR A 476 28.86 10.55 23.74
N SER A 477 29.69 10.36 24.74
CA SER A 477 30.71 11.34 25.14
C SER A 477 31.98 10.63 25.52
N LEU A 478 33.07 11.40 25.49
CA LEU A 478 34.39 10.98 25.95
C LEU A 478 34.77 11.77 27.19
N ILE A 479 35.28 11.08 28.19
CA ILE A 479 35.71 11.68 29.46
C ILE A 479 37.17 11.30 29.71
N GLY A 480 37.99 12.28 30.06
CA GLY A 480 39.39 12.02 30.40
C GLY A 480 40.30 13.25 30.28
N ASN A 481 41.50 13.12 30.81
CA ASN A 481 42.51 14.19 30.74
C ASN A 481 42.88 14.48 29.27
N THR A 482 42.85 13.48 28.40
CA THR A 482 43.12 13.59 26.96
C THR A 482 42.15 14.55 26.27
N VAL A 483 40.86 14.51 26.64
CA VAL A 483 39.82 15.41 26.11
C VAL A 483 40.13 16.86 26.47
N ASN A 484 40.38 17.09 27.77
CA ASN A 484 40.71 18.42 28.28
C ASN A 484 42.00 18.97 27.67
N LEU A 485 42.97 18.09 27.42
CA LEU A 485 44.25 18.51 26.80
C LEU A 485 44.04 18.92 25.34
N ALA A 486 43.25 18.16 24.57
CA ALA A 486 43.02 18.47 23.17
C ALA A 486 42.30 19.84 22.98
N SER A 487 41.29 20.14 23.80
CA SER A 487 40.63 21.45 23.80
C SER A 487 41.62 22.59 24.17
N ARG A 488 42.46 22.38 25.18
CA ARG A 488 43.47 23.39 25.56
C ARG A 488 44.53 23.58 24.50
N MET A 489 44.94 22.52 23.80
CA MET A 489 45.88 22.63 22.68
C MET A 489 45.30 23.40 21.51
N GLN A 490 44.01 23.23 21.24
CA GLN A 490 43.33 24.06 20.25
C GLN A 490 43.46 25.55 20.61
N ASN A 491 43.22 25.93 21.89
CA ASN A 491 43.38 27.30 22.36
C ASN A 491 44.82 27.82 22.24
N LEU A 492 45.84 26.98 22.48
CA LEU A 492 47.24 27.35 22.33
C LEU A 492 47.64 27.72 20.89
N THR A 493 46.89 27.24 19.88
CA THR A 493 47.14 27.60 18.48
C THR A 493 47.11 29.12 18.26
N LYS A 494 46.32 29.86 19.05
CA LYS A 494 46.22 31.33 18.95
C LYS A 494 47.48 32.01 19.46
N SER A 495 48.00 31.59 20.62
CA SER A 495 49.21 32.18 21.22
C SER A 495 50.48 31.80 20.48
N LEU A 496 50.52 30.61 19.86
CA LEU A 496 51.67 30.14 19.09
C LEU A 496 51.59 30.51 17.59
N HIS A 497 50.58 31.26 17.18
CA HIS A 497 50.37 31.71 15.81
C HIS A 497 50.48 30.57 14.77
N CYS A 498 49.88 29.41 15.09
CA CYS A 498 49.81 28.26 14.21
C CYS A 498 48.35 27.76 14.09
N ASP A 499 48.09 26.95 13.11
CA ASP A 499 46.74 26.43 12.87
C ASP A 499 46.53 25.00 13.40
N ILE A 500 47.56 24.15 13.42
CA ILE A 500 47.45 22.76 13.87
C ILE A 500 48.54 22.47 14.90
N LEU A 501 48.15 22.05 16.11
CA LEU A 501 49.03 21.57 17.17
C LEU A 501 48.69 20.12 17.53
N ILE A 502 49.74 19.31 17.75
CA ILE A 502 49.62 17.92 18.21
C ILE A 502 50.45 17.70 19.49
N SER A 503 49.95 16.83 20.37
CA SER A 503 50.65 16.50 21.60
C SER A 503 51.85 15.57 21.37
N GLU A 504 52.82 15.59 22.28
CA GLU A 504 53.97 14.66 22.28
C GLU A 504 53.51 13.20 22.26
N GLU A 505 52.41 12.87 22.99
CA GLU A 505 51.85 11.53 23.02
C GLU A 505 51.22 11.12 21.66
N THR A 506 50.69 12.06 20.89
CA THR A 506 50.26 11.83 19.51
C THR A 506 51.46 11.54 18.62
N VAL A 507 52.50 12.36 18.71
CA VAL A 507 53.74 12.19 17.92
C VAL A 507 54.37 10.81 18.13
N LYS A 508 54.48 10.34 19.39
CA LYS A 508 55.00 9.01 19.71
C LYS A 508 54.23 7.84 19.09
N ARG A 509 52.95 8.05 18.71
CA ARG A 509 52.07 7.03 18.15
C ARG A 509 51.86 7.15 16.64
N LEU A 510 52.45 8.17 16.01
CA LEU A 510 52.41 8.29 14.55
C LEU A 510 53.23 7.16 13.92
N GLN A 511 52.67 6.57 12.90
CA GLN A 511 53.28 5.51 12.10
C GLN A 511 53.82 6.07 10.77
N GLU A 512 53.25 7.17 10.29
CA GLU A 512 53.68 7.84 9.07
C GLU A 512 54.52 9.10 9.36
N PRO A 513 55.42 9.49 8.47
CA PRO A 513 56.21 10.71 8.62
C PRO A 513 55.35 11.94 8.29
N PHE A 514 55.28 12.89 9.21
CA PHE A 514 54.67 14.20 9.02
C PHE A 514 55.74 15.31 9.22
N ASN A 515 55.52 16.44 8.56
CA ASN A 515 56.39 17.60 8.77
C ASN A 515 56.00 18.30 10.07
N LEU A 516 56.80 18.09 11.13
CA LEU A 516 56.54 18.57 12.47
C LEU A 516 57.60 19.56 12.91
N LYS A 517 57.18 20.67 13.55
CA LYS A 517 58.04 21.64 14.16
C LYS A 517 57.80 21.68 15.67
N GLU A 518 58.78 21.33 16.46
CA GLU A 518 58.69 21.44 17.92
C GLU A 518 58.51 22.89 18.35
N GLN A 519 57.58 23.11 19.29
CA GLN A 519 57.35 24.44 19.87
C GLN A 519 57.91 24.51 21.28
N PRO A 520 58.23 25.71 21.79
CA PRO A 520 58.64 25.86 23.16
C PRO A 520 57.67 25.20 24.15
N PRO A 521 58.18 24.58 25.24
CA PRO A 521 57.33 23.96 26.25
C PRO A 521 56.24 24.91 26.77
N GLN A 522 54.98 24.44 26.79
CA GLN A 522 53.83 25.26 27.14
C GLN A 522 53.28 24.88 28.52
N GLN A 523 53.06 25.90 29.37
CA GLN A 523 52.35 25.68 30.62
C GLN A 523 50.84 25.61 30.36
N VAL A 524 50.24 24.47 30.62
CA VAL A 524 48.80 24.22 30.40
C VAL A 524 48.10 24.12 31.74
N LYS A 525 46.96 24.78 31.91
CA LYS A 525 46.17 24.76 33.15
C LYS A 525 45.83 23.31 33.52
N GLY A 526 46.11 22.91 34.77
CA GLY A 526 45.86 21.57 35.27
C GLY A 526 46.97 20.54 35.01
N TYR A 527 48.10 20.98 34.40
CA TYR A 527 49.31 20.19 34.30
C TYR A 527 50.40 20.83 35.16
N SER A 528 51.03 20.02 36.03
CA SER A 528 52.08 20.48 36.96
C SER A 528 53.42 20.79 36.28
N ARG A 529 53.65 20.23 35.10
CA ARG A 529 54.85 20.45 34.28
C ARG A 529 54.46 20.98 32.92
N PRO A 530 55.33 21.83 32.31
CA PRO A 530 55.16 22.21 30.92
C PRO A 530 55.10 21.00 29.99
N ILE A 531 54.24 21.06 28.98
CA ILE A 531 54.10 20.02 27.97
C ILE A 531 54.81 20.42 26.68
N THR A 532 55.39 19.44 26.00
CA THR A 532 55.93 19.60 24.65
C THR A 532 54.83 19.44 23.62
N VAL A 533 54.73 20.36 22.68
CA VAL A 533 53.75 20.37 21.61
C VAL A 533 54.44 20.60 20.26
N TYR A 534 53.83 20.05 19.21
CA TYR A 534 54.38 20.12 17.86
C TYR A 534 53.35 20.76 16.91
N GLN A 535 53.86 21.68 16.10
CA GLN A 535 53.08 22.24 15.01
C GLN A 535 53.17 21.31 13.80
N VAL A 536 52.07 21.08 13.12
CA VAL A 536 52.03 20.40 11.81
C VAL A 536 52.18 21.46 10.72
N VAL A 537 53.28 21.39 9.97
CA VAL A 537 53.66 22.40 8.96
C VAL A 537 53.04 22.11 7.61
#